data_c25ed20994bea7a38f86dcc8bd246b22
#
_entry.id   c25ed20994bea7a38f86dcc8bd246b22
#
_cell.length_a   1.000
_cell.length_b   1.000
_cell.length_c   1.000
_cell.angle_alpha   90.00
_cell.angle_beta   90.00
_cell.angle_gamma   90.00
#
_symmetry.space_group_name_H-M   'P 1'
#
loop_
_entity.id
_entity.type
_entity.pdbx_description
1 polymer ?
#
loop_
_entity_poly.entity_id
_entity_poly.type
_entity_poly.pdbx_seq_one_letter_code
_entity_poly.pdbx_strand_id
1 'polypeptide(L)'
;MTKIAIVGCKRIQDQLCIACEKCLKAVRVKDGEFGRYDDDIELVALGNCGDCPGLIMPKLQLMGEIANSIDVDFDVIHLGTCVVKAKKTGECPLDFDKITTLVKENFGKEVVVGTHNY
;
A
#
# COMPACT_ATOMS: atom_id res chain seq x y z
N MET A 1 -18.16 4.13 0.34
CA MET A 1 -16.98 3.84 -0.53
C MET A 1 -15.71 3.91 0.27
N THR A 2 -14.90 2.87 0.21
CA THR A 2 -13.62 2.83 0.90
C THR A 2 -12.53 3.34 -0.05
N LYS A 3 -11.79 4.35 0.38
CA LYS A 3 -10.70 4.93 -0.41
C LYS A 3 -9.38 4.37 0.08
N ILE A 4 -8.59 3.81 -0.81
CA ILE A 4 -7.34 3.14 -0.47
C ILE A 4 -6.14 3.73 -1.21
N ALA A 5 -4.98 3.55 -0.61
CA ALA A 5 -3.68 3.77 -1.24
C ALA A 5 -2.90 2.46 -1.21
N ILE A 6 -2.14 2.17 -2.24
CA ILE A 6 -1.30 0.97 -2.32
C ILE A 6 0.17 1.40 -2.35
N VAL A 7 0.97 0.76 -1.50
CA VAL A 7 2.42 0.96 -1.47
C VAL A 7 3.09 -0.37 -1.81
N GLY A 8 3.78 -0.41 -2.94
CA GLY A 8 4.47 -1.60 -3.43
C GLY A 8 5.94 -1.63 -3.06
N CYS A 9 6.60 -2.74 -3.37
CA CYS A 9 8.04 -2.90 -3.22
C CYS A 9 8.74 -2.43 -4.49
N LYS A 10 9.59 -1.42 -4.38
CA LYS A 10 10.28 -0.87 -5.55
C LYS A 10 11.20 -1.88 -6.22
N ARG A 11 11.79 -2.81 -5.47
CA ARG A 11 12.67 -3.83 -6.03
C ARG A 11 11.95 -4.92 -6.80
N ILE A 12 10.68 -5.18 -6.46
CA ILE A 12 9.86 -6.18 -7.15
C ILE A 12 9.02 -5.55 -8.24
N GLN A 13 8.59 -4.31 -8.04
CA GLN A 13 7.82 -3.55 -9.00
C GLN A 13 8.59 -3.40 -10.31
N ASP A 14 7.94 -3.73 -11.41
CA ASP A 14 8.51 -3.69 -12.77
C ASP A 14 9.61 -4.72 -13.05
N GLN A 15 9.81 -5.67 -12.14
CA GLN A 15 10.74 -6.78 -12.36
C GLN A 15 10.04 -8.13 -12.28
N LEU A 16 9.40 -8.42 -11.14
CA LEU A 16 8.62 -9.64 -10.95
C LEU A 16 7.12 -9.37 -11.02
N CYS A 17 6.73 -8.12 -10.84
CA CYS A 17 5.34 -7.68 -10.93
C CYS A 17 5.33 -6.40 -11.78
N ILE A 18 4.64 -6.42 -12.90
CA ILE A 18 4.70 -5.35 -13.89
C ILE A 18 3.50 -4.43 -13.74
N ALA A 19 3.77 -3.12 -13.65
CA ALA A 19 2.77 -2.05 -13.62
C ALA A 19 1.67 -2.26 -12.60
N CYS A 20 1.93 -3.05 -11.56
CA CYS A 20 0.95 -3.35 -10.51
C CYS A 20 -0.35 -3.97 -11.02
N GLU A 21 -0.32 -4.66 -12.16
CA GLU A 21 -1.50 -5.24 -12.78
C GLU A 21 -2.29 -6.15 -11.85
N LYS A 22 -1.58 -6.98 -11.06
CA LYS A 22 -2.23 -7.91 -10.13
C LYS A 22 -2.97 -7.17 -9.02
N CYS A 23 -2.38 -6.08 -8.51
CA CYS A 23 -3.03 -5.27 -7.48
C CYS A 23 -4.27 -4.56 -8.05
N LEU A 24 -4.16 -3.99 -9.24
CA LEU A 24 -5.27 -3.29 -9.87
C LEU A 24 -6.43 -4.23 -10.19
N LYS A 25 -6.12 -5.44 -10.66
CA LYS A 25 -7.15 -6.45 -10.89
C LYS A 25 -7.82 -6.85 -9.56
N ALA A 26 -7.02 -7.07 -8.52
CA ALA A 26 -7.54 -7.46 -7.20
C ALA A 26 -8.50 -6.41 -6.62
N VAL A 27 -8.19 -5.12 -6.81
CA VAL A 27 -9.09 -4.04 -6.39
C VAL A 27 -10.43 -4.15 -7.13
N ARG A 28 -10.37 -4.35 -8.44
CA ARG A 28 -11.58 -4.38 -9.28
C ARG A 28 -12.50 -5.55 -8.97
N VAL A 29 -11.93 -6.73 -8.70
CA VAL A 29 -12.71 -7.95 -8.44
C VAL A 29 -12.81 -8.30 -6.95
N LYS A 30 -12.25 -7.46 -6.07
CA LYS A 30 -12.21 -7.67 -4.62
C LYS A 30 -11.55 -8.99 -4.23
N ASP A 31 -10.45 -9.32 -4.87
CA ASP A 31 -9.66 -10.50 -4.57
C ASP A 31 -8.65 -10.22 -3.44
N GLY A 32 -8.07 -11.27 -2.86
CA GLY A 32 -7.08 -11.15 -1.80
C GLY A 32 -7.61 -10.35 -0.62
N GLU A 33 -6.79 -9.43 -0.12
CA GLU A 33 -7.14 -8.59 1.03
C GLU A 33 -8.26 -7.60 0.74
N PHE A 34 -8.59 -7.33 -0.52
CA PHE A 34 -9.69 -6.46 -0.89
C PHE A 34 -11.06 -7.10 -0.71
N GLY A 35 -11.11 -8.41 -0.49
CA GLY A 35 -12.34 -9.12 -0.18
C GLY A 35 -12.95 -8.75 1.17
N ARG A 36 -12.20 -8.05 2.03
CA ARG A 36 -12.69 -7.58 3.34
C ARG A 36 -13.69 -6.43 3.24
N TYR A 37 -13.77 -5.77 2.10
CA TYR A 37 -14.64 -4.60 1.92
C TYR A 37 -15.98 -5.01 1.34
N ASP A 38 -17.06 -4.60 2.01
CA ASP A 38 -18.42 -4.85 1.54
C ASP A 38 -18.91 -3.78 0.56
N ASP A 39 -18.35 -2.58 0.67
CA ASP A 39 -18.70 -1.44 -0.18
C ASP A 39 -17.77 -1.33 -1.38
N ASP A 40 -18.01 -0.33 -2.23
CA ASP A 40 -17.14 -0.05 -3.37
C ASP A 40 -15.77 0.44 -2.89
N ILE A 41 -14.75 0.08 -3.64
CA ILE A 41 -13.37 0.46 -3.37
C ILE A 41 -12.92 1.47 -4.42
N GLU A 42 -12.30 2.57 -3.98
CA GLU A 42 -11.68 3.54 -4.85
C GLU A 42 -10.18 3.57 -4.58
N LEU A 43 -9.38 3.31 -5.61
CA LEU A 43 -7.92 3.42 -5.54
C LEU A 43 -7.55 4.89 -5.79
N VAL A 44 -7.07 5.55 -4.74
CA VAL A 44 -6.76 6.99 -4.78
C VAL A 44 -5.30 7.24 -5.11
N ALA A 45 -4.40 6.39 -4.59
CA ALA A 45 -2.97 6.60 -4.73
C ALA A 45 -2.25 5.27 -4.87
N LEU A 46 -1.16 5.29 -5.63
CA LEU A 46 -0.32 4.12 -5.87
C LEU A 46 1.13 4.57 -5.83
N GLY A 47 1.91 3.96 -4.97
CA GLY A 47 3.31 4.32 -4.81
C GLY A 47 4.17 3.15 -4.41
N ASN A 48 5.38 3.44 -3.96
CA ASN A 48 6.30 2.43 -3.47
C ASN A 48 7.01 2.91 -2.20
N CYS A 49 7.78 2.00 -1.57
CA CYS A 49 8.47 2.30 -0.31
C CYS A 49 9.73 3.16 -0.47
N GLY A 50 10.11 3.53 -1.69
CA GLY A 50 11.30 4.35 -1.94
C GLY A 50 12.60 3.58 -1.98
N ASP A 51 12.53 2.27 -2.25
CA ASP A 51 13.67 1.35 -2.29
C ASP A 51 14.20 1.00 -0.89
N CYS A 52 15.13 0.08 -0.78
CA CYS A 52 15.70 -0.34 0.50
C CYS A 52 16.89 0.53 0.89
N PRO A 53 16.99 0.92 2.18
CA PRO A 53 16.17 0.52 3.33
C PRO A 53 14.78 1.14 3.42
N GLY A 54 14.40 1.97 2.46
CA GLY A 54 13.08 2.53 2.36
C GLY A 54 12.90 3.86 3.08
N LEU A 55 12.06 4.71 2.48
CA LEU A 55 11.68 6.01 3.02
C LEU A 55 10.16 6.10 3.09
N ILE A 56 9.55 5.02 3.61
CA ILE A 56 8.08 4.87 3.55
C ILE A 56 7.35 5.99 4.28
N MET A 57 7.83 6.41 5.45
CA MET A 57 7.14 7.45 6.23
C MET A 57 7.15 8.81 5.52
N PRO A 58 8.29 9.31 5.01
CA PRO A 58 8.29 10.54 4.21
C PRO A 58 7.43 10.44 2.94
N LYS A 59 7.41 9.28 2.30
CA LYS A 59 6.59 9.08 1.09
C LYS A 59 5.10 9.09 1.42
N LEU A 60 4.70 8.48 2.53
CA LEU A 60 3.31 8.51 2.98
C LEU A 60 2.88 9.91 3.36
N GLN A 61 3.76 10.69 3.99
CA GLN A 61 3.49 12.08 4.31
C GLN A 61 3.28 12.91 3.04
N LEU A 62 4.14 12.76 2.05
CA LEU A 62 4.02 13.45 0.78
C LEU A 62 2.72 13.03 0.05
N MET A 63 2.42 11.74 0.06
CA MET A 63 1.18 11.22 -0.54
C MET A 63 -0.06 11.86 0.10
N GLY A 64 -0.07 12.00 1.43
CA GLY A 64 -1.15 12.65 2.15
C GLY A 64 -1.26 14.15 1.83
N GLU A 65 -0.13 14.83 1.72
CA GLU A 65 -0.10 16.25 1.37
C GLU A 65 -0.64 16.50 -0.04
N ILE A 66 -0.25 15.65 -0.99
CA ILE A 66 -0.76 15.74 -2.37
C ILE A 66 -2.27 15.45 -2.40
N ALA A 67 -2.70 14.42 -1.68
CA ALA A 67 -4.13 14.07 -1.60
C ALA A 67 -4.95 15.26 -1.08
N ASN A 68 -4.48 15.93 -0.04
CA ASN A 68 -5.16 17.11 0.50
C ASN A 68 -5.17 18.27 -0.52
N SER A 69 -4.09 18.46 -1.27
CA SER A 69 -3.99 19.55 -2.24
C SER A 69 -4.94 19.41 -3.42
N ILE A 70 -5.30 18.17 -3.78
CA ILE A 70 -6.24 17.90 -4.88
C ILE A 70 -7.63 17.48 -4.37
N ASP A 71 -7.84 17.61 -3.05
CA ASP A 71 -9.11 17.32 -2.38
C ASP A 71 -9.58 15.87 -2.56
N VAL A 72 -8.63 14.94 -2.58
CA VAL A 72 -8.87 13.49 -2.67
C VAL A 72 -8.05 12.81 -1.60
N ASP A 73 -8.70 12.28 -0.57
CA ASP A 73 -8.00 11.60 0.53
C ASP A 73 -8.26 10.10 0.47
N PHE A 74 -7.55 9.36 1.30
CA PHE A 74 -7.72 7.91 1.45
C PHE A 74 -7.80 7.54 2.92
N ASP A 75 -8.44 6.41 3.20
CA ASP A 75 -8.70 5.96 4.57
C ASP A 75 -7.77 4.84 5.01
N VAL A 76 -7.33 4.01 4.06
CA VAL A 76 -6.56 2.79 4.33
C VAL A 76 -5.35 2.72 3.41
N ILE A 77 -4.22 2.30 3.95
CA ILE A 77 -3.01 2.04 3.18
C ILE A 77 -2.81 0.53 3.11
N HIS A 78 -2.74 -0.02 1.89
CA HIS A 78 -2.40 -1.41 1.66
C HIS A 78 -0.93 -1.54 1.31
N LEU A 79 -0.18 -2.30 2.10
CA LEU A 79 1.16 -2.70 1.73
C LEU A 79 1.04 -3.83 0.71
N GLY A 80 1.63 -3.68 -0.45
CA GLY A 80 1.50 -4.63 -1.54
C GLY A 80 1.95 -6.03 -1.17
N THR A 81 1.37 -7.05 -1.81
CA THR A 81 1.80 -8.42 -1.63
C THR A 81 3.28 -8.59 -1.98
N CYS A 82 3.81 -7.78 -2.89
CA CYS A 82 5.25 -7.74 -3.20
C CYS A 82 6.09 -7.34 -1.99
N VAL A 83 5.62 -6.41 -1.15
CA VAL A 83 6.29 -6.03 0.10
C VAL A 83 6.26 -7.21 1.08
N VAL A 84 5.13 -7.89 1.19
CA VAL A 84 4.98 -9.08 2.04
C VAL A 84 5.95 -10.18 1.59
N LYS A 85 6.04 -10.40 0.29
CA LYS A 85 6.96 -11.41 -0.28
C LYS A 85 8.41 -11.06 -0.01
N ALA A 86 8.80 -9.80 -0.20
CA ALA A 86 10.16 -9.35 0.09
C ALA A 86 10.50 -9.51 1.58
N LYS A 87 9.52 -9.27 2.46
CA LYS A 87 9.69 -9.48 3.90
C LYS A 87 9.93 -10.95 4.23
N LYS A 88 9.17 -11.86 3.62
CA LYS A 88 9.32 -13.30 3.84
C LYS A 88 10.66 -13.84 3.37
N THR A 89 11.23 -13.27 2.32
CA THR A 89 12.54 -13.68 1.82
C THR A 89 13.70 -13.03 2.58
N GLY A 90 13.38 -12.14 3.53
CA GLY A 90 14.39 -11.45 4.33
C GLY A 90 15.01 -10.24 3.66
N GLU A 91 14.54 -9.84 2.50
CA GLU A 91 15.09 -8.72 1.76
C GLU A 91 14.51 -7.37 2.18
N CYS A 92 13.31 -7.37 2.79
CA CYS A 92 12.64 -6.14 3.22
C CYS A 92 12.94 -5.85 4.70
N PRO A 93 13.58 -4.71 5.00
CA PRO A 93 13.90 -4.35 6.38
C PRO A 93 12.76 -3.70 7.15
N LEU A 94 11.60 -3.50 6.51
CA LEU A 94 10.47 -2.80 7.13
C LEU A 94 9.87 -3.61 8.28
N ASP A 95 9.54 -2.91 9.36
CA ASP A 95 8.81 -3.47 10.50
C ASP A 95 7.33 -3.09 10.34
N PHE A 96 6.50 -4.05 9.96
CA PHE A 96 5.09 -3.80 9.66
C PHE A 96 4.31 -3.31 10.89
N ASP A 97 4.60 -3.86 12.06
CA ASP A 97 3.92 -3.44 13.29
C ASP A 97 4.25 -1.99 13.63
N LYS A 98 5.51 -1.61 13.48
CA LYS A 98 5.96 -0.24 13.72
C LYS A 98 5.34 0.71 12.73
N ILE A 99 5.31 0.35 11.44
CA ILE A 99 4.70 1.17 10.39
C ILE A 99 3.21 1.35 10.67
N THR A 100 2.50 0.29 11.01
CA THR A 100 1.07 0.36 11.33
C THR A 100 0.81 1.33 12.48
N THR A 101 1.60 1.24 13.55
CA THR A 101 1.48 2.12 14.71
C THR A 101 1.76 3.58 14.34
N LEU A 102 2.87 3.83 13.63
CA LEU A 102 3.26 5.18 13.24
C LEU A 102 2.25 5.83 12.29
N VAL A 103 1.70 5.08 11.35
CA VAL A 103 0.70 5.60 10.41
C VAL A 103 -0.58 5.96 11.17
N LYS A 104 -1.02 5.11 12.09
CA LYS A 104 -2.21 5.37 12.88
C LYS A 104 -2.03 6.60 13.76
N GLU A 105 -0.89 6.75 14.40
CA GLU A 105 -0.60 7.87 15.31
C GLU A 105 -0.40 9.19 14.56
N ASN A 106 0.30 9.19 13.44
CA ASN A 106 0.69 10.40 12.73
C ASN A 106 -0.32 10.84 11.65
N PHE A 107 -1.01 9.88 11.02
CA PHE A 107 -1.92 10.18 9.90
C PHE A 107 -3.37 9.79 10.17
N GLY A 108 -3.64 9.06 11.24
CA GLY A 108 -4.99 8.60 11.56
C GLY A 108 -5.58 7.62 10.55
N LYS A 109 -4.72 6.85 9.88
CA LYS A 109 -5.13 5.91 8.84
C LYS A 109 -4.81 4.47 9.25
N GLU A 110 -5.54 3.51 8.67
CA GLU A 110 -5.28 2.09 8.88
C GLU A 110 -4.26 1.57 7.86
N VAL A 111 -3.54 0.53 8.27
CA VAL A 111 -2.61 -0.18 7.38
C VAL A 111 -3.06 -1.64 7.30
N VAL A 112 -3.21 -2.14 6.07
CA VAL A 112 -3.50 -3.54 5.78
C VAL A 112 -2.28 -4.13 5.08
N VAL A 113 -1.77 -5.24 5.57
CA VAL A 113 -0.61 -5.92 4.99
C VAL A 113 -1.10 -6.89 3.93
N GLY A 114 -0.82 -6.58 2.67
CA GLY A 114 -1.19 -7.41 1.53
C GLY A 114 -2.20 -6.76 0.59
N THR A 115 -2.21 -7.24 -0.63
CA THR A 115 -3.14 -6.81 -1.69
C THR A 115 -3.76 -8.02 -2.37
N HIS A 116 -3.13 -8.56 -3.41
CA HIS A 116 -3.64 -9.70 -4.17
C HIS A 116 -3.14 -11.04 -3.62
N ASN A 117 -3.77 -12.13 -4.03
CA ASN A 117 -3.27 -13.48 -3.78
C ASN A 117 -2.21 -13.85 -4.82
N TYR A 118 -1.27 -14.71 -4.42
CA TYR A 118 -0.31 -15.31 -5.34
C TYR A 118 -0.88 -16.56 -5.97
#